data_6b194ec8c8a3537e993fadbc80c0f3bb
#
_entry.id   6b194ec8c8a3537e993fadbc80c0f3bb
#
_cell.length_a   1.000
_cell.length_b   1.000
_cell.length_c   1.000
_cell.angle_alpha   90.00
_cell.angle_beta   90.00
_cell.angle_gamma   90.00
#
_symmetry.space_group_name_H-M   'P 1'
#
loop_
_entity.id
_entity.type
_entity.pdbx_description
1 polymer ?
#
loop_
_entity_poly.entity_id
_entity_poly.type
_entity_poly.pdbx_seq_one_letter_code
_entity_poly.pdbx_strand_id
1 'polypeptide(L)'
;SENGRPMVNATSDRWCRFNWCMKKFPWMMWRNMALKIGIHSMTHSKHDTLVYRLSQILIKLNSGAKLIPSELAQEFGVNLRTIQRDLNVRFAHLPINRVGSAYVLDPVYLGKLSEPDIRRFAEVAGINKLFPSMDTDFVLGLLRDKGYPSVVVRGHNYEDLGNTRELFEALEAAIKDHQTIHLNYSKSGTPKLHASLKPYRLLNSKGIWYLVAVDLEGSIKSFSFTKIKGFELTGQSFTSDPDTRNIIESTDGIWFSRSGTEVILKVSQEVAQYFHRRKIVDNQTILRVLEDGSLHIKVTVADFRQILPIIRYWIPNVVVVSPDALRAELTSSLQSYLQQVAKQST
;
A
#
# COMPACT_ATOMS: atom_id res chain seq x y z
N SER A 1 -18.12 -64.16 6.65
CA SER A 1 -16.72 -64.38 6.24
C SER A 1 -16.10 -63.03 5.91
N GLU A 2 -15.22 -62.65 6.82
CA GLU A 2 -13.85 -62.22 6.79
C GLU A 2 -13.62 -60.76 6.40
N ASN A 3 -13.32 -59.95 7.38
CA ASN A 3 -12.07 -59.41 7.90
C ASN A 3 -11.20 -58.68 6.84
N GLY A 4 -11.07 -57.38 6.99
CA GLY A 4 -10.10 -56.53 6.39
C GLY A 4 -9.91 -55.25 7.16
N ARG A 5 -9.04 -55.24 8.20
CA ARG A 5 -8.54 -54.02 8.88
C ARG A 5 -7.46 -53.38 8.02
N PRO A 6 -7.40 -52.05 7.84
CA PRO A 6 -6.23 -51.40 7.29
C PRO A 6 -5.21 -51.13 8.40
N MET A 7 -3.98 -51.38 8.09
CA MET A 7 -2.76 -51.11 8.89
C MET A 7 -2.60 -49.59 9.10
N VAL A 8 -2.37 -49.21 10.35
CA VAL A 8 -1.95 -47.88 10.75
C VAL A 8 -0.43 -47.79 10.58
N ASN A 9 0.02 -46.89 9.71
CA ASN A 9 1.44 -46.57 9.52
C ASN A 9 1.96 -45.71 10.67
N ALA A 10 2.87 -46.29 11.45
CA ALA A 10 3.58 -45.68 12.56
C ALA A 10 4.75 -44.81 12.08
N THR A 11 4.50 -43.56 11.65
CA THR A 11 5.57 -42.57 11.37
C THR A 11 5.28 -41.13 11.83
N SER A 12 4.22 -40.89 12.61
CA SER A 12 3.88 -39.52 13.07
C SER A 12 4.33 -39.18 14.52
N ASP A 13 4.88 -40.12 15.27
CA ASP A 13 5.19 -39.91 16.69
C ASP A 13 6.62 -39.42 17.00
N ARG A 14 7.46 -39.20 16.00
CA ARG A 14 8.84 -38.69 16.22
C ARG A 14 8.97 -37.17 16.14
N TRP A 15 8.00 -36.46 15.59
CA TRP A 15 8.07 -34.99 15.45
C TRP A 15 7.48 -34.23 16.63
N CYS A 16 6.57 -34.81 17.36
CA CYS A 16 5.98 -34.15 18.54
C CYS A 16 6.88 -34.13 19.79
N ARG A 17 7.89 -35.01 19.88
CA ARG A 17 8.80 -35.03 21.04
C ARG A 17 9.98 -34.06 20.97
N PHE A 18 10.29 -33.54 19.78
CA PHE A 18 11.42 -32.60 19.60
C PHE A 18 11.06 -31.15 19.95
N ASN A 19 9.80 -30.77 19.82
CA ASN A 19 9.33 -29.38 20.10
C ASN A 19 8.96 -29.11 21.56
N TRP A 20 8.82 -30.16 22.40
CA TRP A 20 8.49 -29.98 23.82
C TRP A 20 9.72 -29.81 24.72
N CYS A 21 10.91 -30.15 24.22
CA CYS A 21 12.16 -30.04 24.98
C CYS A 21 12.82 -28.65 24.91
N MET A 22 12.44 -27.79 23.96
CA MET A 22 13.08 -26.47 23.80
C MET A 22 12.45 -25.32 24.60
N LYS A 23 11.35 -25.56 25.30
CA LYS A 23 10.67 -24.54 26.11
C LYS A 23 10.99 -24.51 27.60
N LYS A 24 11.86 -25.36 28.12
CA LYS A 24 12.13 -25.49 29.55
C LYS A 24 13.57 -25.40 30.04
N PHE A 25 14.50 -24.92 29.21
CA PHE A 25 15.85 -24.69 29.71
C PHE A 25 16.21 -23.21 29.75
N PRO A 26 16.55 -22.66 30.96
CA PRO A 26 17.01 -21.29 31.07
C PRO A 26 18.37 -21.11 30.41
N TRP A 27 18.56 -19.97 29.79
CA TRP A 27 19.78 -19.53 29.06
C TRP A 27 21.09 -19.65 29.86
N MET A 28 21.03 -19.90 31.16
CA MET A 28 22.19 -20.11 32.03
C MET A 28 22.97 -21.44 31.83
N MET A 29 22.38 -22.44 31.18
CA MET A 29 23.07 -23.72 30.96
C MET A 29 24.06 -23.76 29.81
N TRP A 30 23.89 -22.90 28.83
CA TRP A 30 24.85 -22.79 27.70
C TRP A 30 26.16 -22.11 28.10
N ARG A 31 26.16 -21.29 29.15
CA ARG A 31 27.35 -20.61 29.66
C ARG A 31 28.35 -21.54 30.34
N ASN A 32 27.88 -22.66 30.88
CA ASN A 32 28.71 -23.61 31.61
C ASN A 32 29.20 -24.80 30.78
N MET A 33 28.65 -25.00 29.58
CA MET A 33 29.10 -26.09 28.70
C MET A 33 30.27 -25.65 27.76
N ALA A 34 30.42 -24.37 27.52
CA ALA A 34 31.58 -23.79 26.79
C ALA A 34 32.87 -23.76 27.61
N LEU A 35 32.80 -23.99 28.94
CA LEU A 35 33.95 -23.95 29.85
C LEU A 35 34.61 -25.32 30.09
N LYS A 36 34.15 -26.38 29.46
CA LYS A 36 34.74 -27.74 29.64
C LYS A 36 35.42 -28.34 28.40
N ILE A 37 35.47 -27.60 27.28
CA ILE A 37 36.35 -28.01 26.17
C ILE A 37 37.63 -27.17 26.32
N GLY A 38 38.66 -27.80 26.86
CA GLY A 38 39.98 -27.20 27.07
C GLY A 38 40.56 -26.66 25.74
N ILE A 39 40.32 -25.39 25.46
CA ILE A 39 41.03 -24.67 24.44
C ILE A 39 42.31 -24.14 25.08
N HIS A 40 43.41 -24.75 24.71
CA HIS A 40 44.75 -24.25 24.91
C HIS A 40 44.82 -22.75 24.65
N SER A 41 45.43 -22.04 25.60
CA SER A 41 45.81 -20.64 25.49
C SER A 41 46.53 -20.36 24.15
N MET A 42 45.77 -20.00 23.13
CA MET A 42 46.31 -19.31 21.96
C MET A 42 46.43 -17.84 22.35
N THR A 43 47.67 -17.32 22.38
CA THR A 43 47.98 -15.92 22.44
C THR A 43 47.33 -15.23 21.24
N HIS A 44 46.12 -14.66 21.46
CA HIS A 44 45.45 -13.87 20.45
C HIS A 44 46.33 -12.66 20.07
N SER A 45 46.70 -12.59 18.82
CA SER A 45 47.41 -11.43 18.31
C SER A 45 46.55 -10.17 18.49
N LYS A 46 47.20 -8.98 18.64
CA LYS A 46 46.45 -7.70 18.75
C LYS A 46 45.52 -7.45 17.57
N HIS A 47 45.74 -8.10 16.43
CA HIS A 47 44.88 -8.07 15.24
C HIS A 47 43.60 -8.87 15.40
N ASP A 48 43.65 -10.05 15.98
CA ASP A 48 42.48 -10.91 16.17
C ASP A 48 41.46 -10.29 17.13
N THR A 49 41.94 -9.63 18.19
CA THR A 49 41.08 -8.90 19.12
C THR A 49 40.37 -7.69 18.48
N LEU A 50 41.04 -7.01 17.54
CA LEU A 50 40.46 -5.90 16.80
C LEU A 50 39.34 -6.38 15.88
N VAL A 51 39.62 -7.39 15.05
CA VAL A 51 38.64 -7.95 14.09
C VAL A 51 37.43 -8.48 14.82
N TYR A 52 37.65 -9.24 15.90
CA TYR A 52 36.53 -9.72 16.75
C TYR A 52 35.69 -8.57 17.30
N ARG A 53 36.30 -7.54 17.88
CA ARG A 53 35.58 -6.38 18.43
C ARG A 53 34.76 -5.65 17.35
N LEU A 54 35.36 -5.37 16.18
CA LEU A 54 34.67 -4.70 15.10
C LEU A 54 33.50 -5.52 14.55
N SER A 55 33.67 -6.85 14.42
CA SER A 55 32.59 -7.74 13.97
C SER A 55 31.43 -7.77 14.98
N GLN A 56 31.71 -7.82 16.30
CA GLN A 56 30.67 -7.77 17.34
C GLN A 56 29.93 -6.43 17.35
N ILE A 57 30.64 -5.31 17.21
CA ILE A 57 30.03 -3.98 17.08
C ILE A 57 29.11 -3.94 15.86
N LEU A 58 29.57 -4.47 14.71
CA LEU A 58 28.77 -4.50 13.48
C LEU A 58 27.51 -5.38 13.61
N ILE A 59 27.63 -6.56 14.24
CA ILE A 59 26.50 -7.44 14.53
C ILE A 59 25.46 -6.73 15.41
N LYS A 60 25.91 -6.06 16.45
CA LYS A 60 25.04 -5.30 17.35
C LYS A 60 24.36 -4.12 16.63
N LEU A 61 25.10 -3.34 15.80
CA LEU A 61 24.52 -2.31 14.95
C LEU A 61 23.46 -2.88 14.01
N ASN A 62 23.79 -3.96 13.34
CA ASN A 62 22.87 -4.62 12.38
C ASN A 62 21.64 -5.25 13.06
N SER A 63 21.71 -5.58 14.35
CA SER A 63 20.55 -6.02 15.12
C SER A 63 19.64 -4.86 15.57
N GLY A 64 20.03 -3.61 15.31
CA GLY A 64 19.31 -2.41 15.73
C GLY A 64 19.57 -2.02 17.21
N ALA A 65 20.62 -2.55 17.81
CA ALA A 65 20.96 -2.22 19.19
C ALA A 65 21.46 -0.76 19.30
N LYS A 66 21.09 -0.11 20.41
CA LYS A 66 21.67 1.19 20.80
C LYS A 66 23.01 0.94 21.48
N LEU A 67 24.08 1.42 20.87
CA LEU A 67 25.44 1.20 21.37
C LEU A 67 25.91 2.37 22.24
N ILE A 68 26.10 2.13 23.51
CA ILE A 68 26.66 3.10 24.45
C ILE A 68 28.18 2.85 24.55
N PRO A 69 29.05 3.83 24.18
CA PRO A 69 30.49 3.61 24.11
C PRO A 69 31.12 3.15 25.44
N SER A 70 30.61 3.61 26.58
CA SER A 70 31.10 3.19 27.90
C SER A 70 30.82 1.71 28.20
N GLU A 71 29.64 1.21 27.82
CA GLU A 71 29.26 -0.20 27.97
C GLU A 71 30.11 -1.10 27.07
N LEU A 72 30.30 -0.69 25.81
CA LEU A 72 31.19 -1.41 24.89
C LEU A 72 32.65 -1.43 25.36
N ALA A 73 33.12 -0.32 25.93
CA ALA A 73 34.49 -0.24 26.49
C ALA A 73 34.66 -1.27 27.62
N GLN A 74 33.67 -1.39 28.50
CA GLN A 74 33.65 -2.36 29.58
C GLN A 74 33.53 -3.80 29.05
N GLU A 75 32.62 -4.05 28.10
CA GLU A 75 32.39 -5.37 27.49
C GLU A 75 33.64 -5.92 26.79
N PHE A 76 34.36 -5.08 26.04
CA PHE A 76 35.55 -5.50 25.30
C PHE A 76 36.86 -5.31 26.08
N GLY A 77 36.80 -4.80 27.31
CA GLY A 77 37.99 -4.59 28.13
C GLY A 77 38.97 -3.56 27.51
N VAL A 78 38.48 -2.54 26.82
CA VAL A 78 39.29 -1.51 26.16
C VAL A 78 38.93 -0.11 26.66
N ASN A 79 39.86 0.84 26.38
CA ASN A 79 39.60 2.23 26.75
C ASN A 79 38.44 2.82 25.92
N LEU A 80 37.65 3.70 26.53
CA LEU A 80 36.55 4.42 25.89
C LEU A 80 36.97 5.10 24.57
N ARG A 81 38.17 5.70 24.55
CA ARG A 81 38.77 6.34 23.39
C ARG A 81 38.95 5.35 22.22
N THR A 82 39.21 4.09 22.49
CA THR A 82 39.31 3.02 21.48
C THR A 82 37.97 2.78 20.81
N ILE A 83 36.90 2.66 21.60
CA ILE A 83 35.55 2.48 21.08
C ILE A 83 35.09 3.72 20.28
N GLN A 84 35.34 4.90 20.78
CA GLN A 84 35.03 6.13 20.03
C GLN A 84 35.77 6.19 18.69
N ARG A 85 37.05 5.77 18.65
CA ARG A 85 37.78 5.65 17.38
C ARG A 85 37.22 4.60 16.46
N ASP A 86 36.76 3.47 16.99
CA ASP A 86 36.12 2.43 16.20
C ASP A 86 34.83 2.95 15.57
N LEU A 87 33.95 3.59 16.34
CA LEU A 87 32.68 4.12 15.86
C LEU A 87 32.81 5.31 14.92
N ASN A 88 33.68 6.28 15.23
CA ASN A 88 33.75 7.55 14.49
C ASN A 88 34.77 7.55 13.33
N VAL A 89 35.75 6.62 13.35
CA VAL A 89 36.80 6.58 12.32
C VAL A 89 36.69 5.31 11.47
N ARG A 90 36.63 4.13 12.10
CA ARG A 90 36.58 2.85 11.37
C ARG A 90 35.27 2.57 10.74
N PHE A 91 34.17 2.94 11.42
CA PHE A 91 32.81 2.83 10.91
C PHE A 91 32.27 4.15 10.33
N ALA A 92 33.11 5.15 10.05
CA ALA A 92 32.70 6.43 9.50
C ALA A 92 31.97 6.33 8.14
N HIS A 93 32.14 5.23 7.42
CA HIS A 93 31.44 4.94 6.16
C HIS A 93 30.04 4.37 6.36
N LEU A 94 29.67 4.01 7.58
CA LEU A 94 28.32 3.54 7.89
C LEU A 94 27.43 4.70 8.33
N PRO A 95 26.15 4.70 7.99
CA PRO A 95 25.20 5.75 8.40
C PRO A 95 24.79 5.54 9.87
N ILE A 96 25.73 5.82 10.76
CA ILE A 96 25.55 5.73 12.21
C ILE A 96 25.16 7.09 12.75
N ASN A 97 23.98 7.18 13.34
CA ASN A 97 23.46 8.38 13.98
C ASN A 97 23.74 8.36 15.48
N ARG A 98 24.02 9.53 16.04
CA ARG A 98 24.16 9.70 17.49
C ARG A 98 22.82 10.15 18.09
N VAL A 99 22.28 9.35 19.00
CA VAL A 99 21.04 9.65 19.73
C VAL A 99 21.37 9.74 21.21
N GLY A 100 21.55 10.95 21.73
CA GLY A 100 22.06 11.19 23.09
C GLY A 100 23.48 10.68 23.28
N SER A 101 23.69 9.74 24.20
CA SER A 101 24.98 9.07 24.46
C SER A 101 25.19 7.81 23.61
N ALA A 102 24.17 7.34 22.90
CA ALA A 102 24.21 6.11 22.13
C ALA A 102 24.45 6.33 20.64
N TYR A 103 25.03 5.33 19.99
CA TYR A 103 25.18 5.20 18.55
C TYR A 103 24.20 4.18 18.02
N VAL A 104 23.49 4.51 16.94
CA VAL A 104 22.47 3.65 16.28
C VAL A 104 22.71 3.65 14.79
N LEU A 105 22.61 2.51 14.16
CA LEU A 105 22.57 2.46 12.70
C LEU A 105 21.21 3.02 12.23
N ASP A 106 21.21 3.83 11.16
CA ASP A 106 19.98 4.36 10.61
C ASP A 106 19.03 3.21 10.24
N PRO A 107 17.78 3.22 10.72
CA PRO A 107 16.82 2.15 10.47
C PRO A 107 16.62 1.80 8.99
N VAL A 108 16.74 2.78 8.10
CA VAL A 108 16.64 2.58 6.64
C VAL A 108 17.69 1.58 6.13
N TYR A 109 18.89 1.56 6.75
CA TYR A 109 19.96 0.65 6.36
C TYR A 109 19.92 -0.71 7.07
N LEU A 110 19.06 -0.86 8.07
CA LEU A 110 18.85 -2.15 8.71
C LEU A 110 17.99 -3.10 7.87
N GLY A 111 17.36 -2.60 6.81
CA GLY A 111 16.41 -3.39 6.03
C GLY A 111 15.20 -3.86 6.86
N LYS A 112 14.98 -3.27 8.02
CA LYS A 112 13.85 -3.58 8.90
C LYS A 112 12.79 -2.52 8.71
N LEU A 113 11.68 -2.90 8.09
CA LEU A 113 10.48 -2.09 8.10
C LEU A 113 9.92 -2.07 9.53
N SER A 114 9.70 -0.88 10.05
CA SER A 114 8.99 -0.70 11.32
C SER A 114 7.48 -0.89 11.10
N GLU A 115 6.73 -1.15 12.16
CA GLU A 115 5.27 -1.21 12.08
C GLU A 115 4.65 0.05 11.49
N PRO A 116 5.08 1.29 11.84
CA PRO A 116 4.63 2.50 11.17
C PRO A 116 4.92 2.52 9.65
N ASP A 117 6.07 2.01 9.20
CA ASP A 117 6.42 1.96 7.77
C ASP A 117 5.50 1.00 7.01
N ILE A 118 5.21 -0.17 7.60
CA ILE A 118 4.28 -1.16 7.03
C ILE A 118 2.88 -0.56 6.94
N ARG A 119 2.39 0.12 7.98
CA ARG A 119 1.07 0.79 7.97
C ARG A 119 1.01 1.87 6.91
N ARG A 120 2.02 2.72 6.84
CA ARG A 120 2.10 3.78 5.83
C ARG A 120 2.13 3.22 4.40
N PHE A 121 2.90 2.15 4.18
CA PHE A 121 2.89 1.45 2.90
C PHE A 121 1.50 0.89 2.57
N ALA A 122 0.82 0.25 3.53
CA ALA A 122 -0.51 -0.29 3.36
C ALA A 122 -1.56 0.80 3.04
N GLU A 123 -1.45 1.97 3.65
CA GLU A 123 -2.29 3.13 3.37
C GLU A 123 -2.05 3.67 1.95
N VAL A 124 -0.78 3.91 1.59
CA VAL A 124 -0.40 4.42 0.25
C VAL A 124 -0.77 3.41 -0.85
N ALA A 125 -0.59 2.12 -0.58
CA ALA A 125 -0.94 1.05 -1.51
C ALA A 125 -2.46 0.74 -1.53
N GLY A 126 -3.26 1.34 -0.64
CA GLY A 126 -4.70 1.10 -0.54
C GLY A 126 -5.06 -0.32 -0.08
N ILE A 127 -4.14 -1.03 0.59
CA ILE A 127 -4.32 -2.41 1.04
C ILE A 127 -4.55 -2.55 2.55
N ASN A 128 -4.71 -1.45 3.27
CA ASN A 128 -4.87 -1.43 4.73
C ASN A 128 -6.10 -2.22 5.23
N LYS A 129 -7.13 -2.41 4.38
CA LYS A 129 -8.35 -3.20 4.66
C LYS A 129 -8.39 -4.53 3.93
N LEU A 130 -7.31 -4.91 3.25
CA LEU A 130 -7.26 -6.13 2.44
C LEU A 130 -7.12 -7.38 3.31
N PHE A 131 -6.35 -7.27 4.40
CA PHE A 131 -6.07 -8.34 5.34
C PHE A 131 -6.70 -8.07 6.70
N PRO A 132 -6.99 -9.11 7.49
CA PRO A 132 -7.55 -8.96 8.84
C PRO A 132 -6.59 -8.27 9.81
N SER A 133 -5.28 -8.34 9.58
CA SER A 133 -4.24 -7.62 10.32
C SER A 133 -3.13 -7.14 9.39
N MET A 134 -2.48 -6.04 9.77
CA MET A 134 -1.30 -5.48 9.12
C MET A 134 -0.16 -5.28 10.14
N ASP A 135 -0.17 -6.07 11.23
CA ASP A 135 0.95 -6.07 12.16
C ASP A 135 2.20 -6.73 11.56
N THR A 136 3.34 -6.44 12.18
CA THR A 136 4.65 -6.90 11.68
C THR A 136 4.74 -8.43 11.60
N ASP A 137 4.17 -9.15 12.56
CA ASP A 137 4.24 -10.61 12.62
C ASP A 137 3.42 -11.25 11.50
N PHE A 138 2.22 -10.72 11.23
CA PHE A 138 1.37 -11.17 10.13
C PHE A 138 2.03 -10.91 8.77
N VAL A 139 2.55 -9.70 8.54
CA VAL A 139 3.21 -9.34 7.27
C VAL A 139 4.49 -10.16 7.07
N LEU A 140 5.31 -10.32 8.11
CA LEU A 140 6.50 -11.17 8.03
C LEU A 140 6.14 -12.64 7.80
N GLY A 141 5.02 -13.12 8.35
CA GLY A 141 4.47 -14.44 8.08
C GLY A 141 4.19 -14.65 6.60
N LEU A 142 3.49 -13.71 5.96
CA LEU A 142 3.20 -13.73 4.53
C LEU A 142 4.48 -13.70 3.67
N LEU A 143 5.49 -12.90 4.05
CA LEU A 143 6.74 -12.75 3.30
C LEU A 143 7.71 -13.92 3.48
N ARG A 144 7.63 -14.66 4.59
CA ARG A 144 8.50 -15.80 4.88
C ARG A 144 8.06 -17.11 4.22
N ASP A 145 6.81 -17.18 3.79
CA ASP A 145 6.29 -18.37 3.12
C ASP A 145 6.95 -18.51 1.74
N LYS A 146 7.92 -19.44 1.65
CA LYS A 146 8.69 -19.73 0.42
C LYS A 146 8.05 -20.79 -0.46
N GLY A 147 6.93 -21.36 -0.02
CA GLY A 147 6.19 -22.39 -0.74
C GLY A 147 5.15 -21.84 -1.69
N TYR A 148 4.17 -22.66 -2.04
CA TYR A 148 2.98 -22.21 -2.75
C TYR A 148 2.18 -21.29 -1.83
N PRO A 149 1.91 -20.04 -2.22
CA PRO A 149 1.31 -19.08 -1.31
C PRO A 149 -0.10 -19.52 -0.92
N SER A 150 -0.34 -19.61 0.39
CA SER A 150 -1.66 -19.93 0.96
C SER A 150 -2.67 -18.80 0.75
N VAL A 151 -2.19 -17.58 0.48
CA VAL A 151 -3.00 -16.39 0.24
C VAL A 151 -2.64 -15.79 -1.11
N VAL A 152 -3.64 -15.62 -1.96
CA VAL A 152 -3.50 -14.95 -3.27
C VAL A 152 -4.54 -13.85 -3.38
N VAL A 153 -4.09 -12.63 -3.67
CA VAL A 153 -4.95 -11.48 -3.95
C VAL A 153 -5.00 -11.26 -5.45
N ARG A 154 -6.21 -11.31 -6.02
CA ARG A 154 -6.44 -10.92 -7.40
C ARG A 154 -7.01 -9.51 -7.41
N GLY A 155 -6.14 -8.55 -7.71
CA GLY A 155 -6.47 -7.13 -7.81
C GLY A 155 -7.05 -6.75 -9.16
N HIS A 156 -7.04 -5.45 -9.44
CA HIS A 156 -7.38 -4.91 -10.76
C HIS A 156 -6.27 -5.23 -11.78
N ASN A 157 -6.62 -5.26 -13.07
CA ASN A 157 -5.63 -5.22 -14.13
C ASN A 157 -5.03 -3.80 -14.13
N TYR A 158 -3.72 -3.72 -13.99
CA TYR A 158 -3.00 -2.44 -14.00
C TYR A 158 -2.62 -2.06 -15.42
N GLU A 159 -2.75 -0.77 -15.74
CA GLU A 159 -2.24 -0.21 -16.99
C GLU A 159 -0.71 -0.27 -17.00
N ASP A 160 -0.12 -0.71 -18.10
CA ASP A 160 1.34 -0.71 -18.26
C ASP A 160 1.83 0.73 -18.36
N LEU A 161 2.70 1.12 -17.44
CA LEU A 161 3.29 2.45 -17.41
C LEU A 161 4.53 2.57 -18.30
N GLY A 162 5.10 1.46 -18.79
CA GLY A 162 6.32 1.47 -19.60
C GLY A 162 7.46 2.24 -18.91
N ASN A 163 8.24 2.99 -19.70
CA ASN A 163 9.40 3.76 -19.22
C ASN A 163 9.01 5.18 -18.76
N THR A 164 7.97 5.33 -17.95
CA THR A 164 7.47 6.63 -17.49
C THR A 164 7.89 7.01 -16.07
N ARG A 165 8.90 6.31 -15.52
CA ARG A 165 9.38 6.55 -14.16
C ARG A 165 9.81 7.99 -13.93
N GLU A 166 10.62 8.55 -14.82
CA GLU A 166 11.11 9.93 -14.71
C GLU A 166 9.96 10.94 -14.72
N LEU A 167 8.97 10.74 -15.58
CA LEU A 167 7.78 11.59 -15.62
C LEU A 167 6.97 11.50 -14.33
N PHE A 168 6.85 10.29 -13.76
CA PHE A 168 6.14 10.07 -12.52
C PHE A 168 6.83 10.77 -11.34
N GLU A 169 8.15 10.56 -11.19
CA GLU A 169 8.98 11.17 -10.15
C GLU A 169 9.00 12.71 -10.26
N ALA A 170 9.06 13.23 -11.49
CA ALA A 170 9.03 14.68 -11.73
C ALA A 170 7.68 15.30 -11.38
N LEU A 171 6.56 14.65 -11.70
CA LEU A 171 5.22 15.09 -11.28
C LEU A 171 5.04 14.99 -9.77
N GLU A 172 5.55 13.93 -9.14
CA GLU A 172 5.53 13.79 -7.68
C GLU A 172 6.30 14.94 -7.00
N ALA A 173 7.48 15.31 -7.52
CA ALA A 173 8.24 16.45 -7.05
C ALA A 173 7.46 17.76 -7.19
N ALA A 174 6.86 18.01 -8.37
CA ALA A 174 6.05 19.20 -8.60
C ALA A 174 4.84 19.31 -7.64
N ILE A 175 4.23 18.18 -7.28
CA ILE A 175 3.15 18.12 -6.28
C ILE A 175 3.68 18.45 -4.88
N LYS A 176 4.79 17.83 -4.47
CA LYS A 176 5.40 18.07 -3.15
C LYS A 176 5.81 19.52 -2.94
N ASP A 177 6.38 20.11 -3.99
CA ASP A 177 6.90 21.47 -3.97
C ASP A 177 5.82 22.52 -4.34
N HIS A 178 4.56 22.09 -4.52
CA HIS A 178 3.43 22.93 -4.89
C HIS A 178 3.71 23.81 -6.13
N GLN A 179 4.42 23.25 -7.14
CA GLN A 179 4.76 23.96 -8.35
C GLN A 179 3.63 23.91 -9.38
N THR A 180 3.30 25.04 -9.97
CA THR A 180 2.33 25.13 -11.08
C THR A 180 2.97 24.62 -12.36
N ILE A 181 2.20 23.90 -13.18
CA ILE A 181 2.69 23.25 -14.40
C ILE A 181 1.87 23.63 -15.64
N HIS A 182 2.51 23.59 -16.79
CA HIS A 182 1.87 23.49 -18.09
C HIS A 182 1.86 22.02 -18.52
N LEU A 183 0.68 21.45 -18.73
CA LEU A 183 0.52 20.01 -19.04
C LEU A 183 0.17 19.80 -20.51
N ASN A 184 0.97 19.02 -21.22
CA ASN A 184 0.66 18.57 -22.57
C ASN A 184 -0.06 17.21 -22.51
N TYR A 185 -1.33 17.18 -22.88
CA TYR A 185 -2.22 16.04 -22.70
C TYR A 185 -2.93 15.64 -23.98
N SER A 186 -2.97 14.35 -24.32
CA SER A 186 -3.61 13.83 -25.53
C SER A 186 -4.76 12.88 -25.18
N LYS A 187 -6.00 13.37 -25.18
CA LYS A 187 -7.19 12.54 -24.88
C LYS A 187 -7.59 11.64 -26.05
N SER A 188 -7.50 12.12 -27.28
CA SER A 188 -8.02 11.45 -28.50
C SER A 188 -7.09 11.61 -29.70
N GLY A 189 -5.78 11.53 -29.47
CA GLY A 189 -4.77 11.61 -30.52
C GLY A 189 -4.18 13.01 -30.72
N THR A 190 -4.96 14.07 -30.56
CA THR A 190 -4.45 15.45 -30.70
C THR A 190 -3.99 15.96 -29.31
N PRO A 191 -2.71 16.36 -29.15
CA PRO A 191 -2.24 16.97 -27.92
C PRO A 191 -2.91 18.32 -27.66
N LYS A 192 -3.29 18.56 -26.41
CA LYS A 192 -3.81 19.84 -25.94
C LYS A 192 -2.97 20.32 -24.75
N LEU A 193 -2.58 21.60 -24.81
CA LEU A 193 -1.90 22.25 -23.70
C LEU A 193 -2.93 22.71 -22.66
N HIS A 194 -2.74 22.29 -21.42
CA HIS A 194 -3.45 22.79 -20.25
C HIS A 194 -2.50 23.69 -19.46
N ALA A 195 -2.74 24.98 -19.53
CA ALA A 195 -1.87 25.97 -18.91
C ALA A 195 -2.14 26.12 -17.41
N SER A 196 -1.09 26.41 -16.66
CA SER A 196 -1.12 26.84 -15.24
C SER A 196 -1.98 25.95 -14.34
N LEU A 197 -1.81 24.63 -14.49
CA LEU A 197 -2.44 23.66 -13.61
C LEU A 197 -1.72 23.62 -12.26
N LYS A 198 -2.48 23.51 -11.18
CA LYS A 198 -2.01 23.27 -9.82
C LYS A 198 -2.12 21.77 -9.53
N PRO A 199 -1.03 21.00 -9.57
CA PRO A 199 -1.09 19.55 -9.34
C PRO A 199 -1.22 19.27 -7.85
N TYR A 200 -2.19 18.42 -7.48
CA TYR A 200 -2.48 18.09 -6.08
C TYR A 200 -2.08 16.66 -5.71
N ARG A 201 -2.31 15.69 -6.62
CA ARG A 201 -2.09 14.27 -6.29
C ARG A 201 -1.92 13.40 -7.54
N LEU A 202 -1.09 12.36 -7.42
CA LEU A 202 -1.14 11.18 -8.28
C LEU A 202 -2.05 10.15 -7.61
N LEU A 203 -3.10 9.72 -8.31
CA LEU A 203 -4.14 8.83 -7.81
C LEU A 203 -4.25 7.59 -8.69
N ASN A 204 -4.13 6.39 -8.11
CA ASN A 204 -4.48 5.15 -8.81
C ASN A 204 -5.94 4.81 -8.54
N SER A 205 -6.72 4.69 -9.60
CA SER A 205 -8.12 4.25 -9.51
C SER A 205 -8.36 3.10 -10.47
N LYS A 206 -8.74 1.94 -9.93
CA LYS A 206 -9.04 0.72 -10.71
C LYS A 206 -7.92 0.30 -11.67
N GLY A 207 -6.66 0.47 -11.23
CA GLY A 207 -5.47 0.08 -11.99
C GLY A 207 -4.93 1.14 -12.96
N ILE A 208 -5.57 2.31 -13.05
CA ILE A 208 -5.14 3.42 -13.92
C ILE A 208 -4.67 4.58 -13.05
N TRP A 209 -3.52 5.15 -13.39
CA TRP A 209 -2.99 6.33 -12.73
C TRP A 209 -3.54 7.62 -13.33
N TYR A 210 -3.82 8.59 -12.48
CA TYR A 210 -4.31 9.91 -12.82
C TYR A 210 -3.53 10.99 -12.09
N LEU A 211 -3.22 12.07 -12.80
CA LEU A 211 -2.84 13.32 -12.17
C LEU A 211 -4.12 14.09 -11.85
N VAL A 212 -4.33 14.41 -10.58
CA VAL A 212 -5.39 15.31 -10.12
C VAL A 212 -4.83 16.71 -10.01
N ALA A 213 -5.41 17.65 -10.71
CA ALA A 213 -4.96 19.02 -10.74
C ALA A 213 -6.15 19.99 -10.81
N VAL A 214 -5.93 21.24 -10.37
CA VAL A 214 -6.90 22.33 -10.44
C VAL A 214 -6.48 23.29 -11.56
N ASP A 215 -7.42 23.63 -12.41
CA ASP A 215 -7.20 24.61 -13.48
C ASP A 215 -7.37 26.06 -13.01
N LEU A 216 -7.20 27.01 -13.94
CA LEU A 216 -7.36 28.44 -13.68
C LEU A 216 -8.79 28.84 -13.27
N GLU A 217 -9.77 28.05 -13.67
CA GLU A 217 -11.19 28.28 -13.33
C GLU A 217 -11.55 27.71 -11.95
N GLY A 218 -10.59 27.08 -11.25
CA GLY A 218 -10.81 26.42 -9.96
C GLY A 218 -11.47 25.05 -10.07
N SER A 219 -11.57 24.49 -11.27
CA SER A 219 -12.14 23.15 -11.49
C SER A 219 -11.10 22.06 -11.23
N ILE A 220 -11.49 21.04 -10.46
CA ILE A 220 -10.64 19.89 -10.22
C ILE A 220 -10.76 18.92 -11.41
N LYS A 221 -9.65 18.60 -12.04
CA LYS A 221 -9.58 17.74 -13.22
C LYS A 221 -8.68 16.54 -12.98
N SER A 222 -9.02 15.41 -13.61
CA SER A 222 -8.22 14.19 -13.62
C SER A 222 -7.68 13.92 -15.01
N PHE A 223 -6.38 13.74 -15.11
CA PHE A 223 -5.66 13.45 -16.35
C PHE A 223 -5.07 12.04 -16.25
N SER A 224 -5.48 11.11 -17.14
CA SER A 224 -4.89 9.78 -17.21
C SER A 224 -3.38 9.90 -17.49
N PHE A 225 -2.58 9.26 -16.64
CA PHE A 225 -1.13 9.42 -16.63
C PHE A 225 -0.49 9.03 -17.97
N THR A 226 -0.87 7.91 -18.55
CA THR A 226 -0.33 7.40 -19.82
C THR A 226 -0.67 8.29 -21.01
N LYS A 227 -1.63 9.21 -20.88
CA LYS A 227 -1.99 10.20 -21.90
C LYS A 227 -1.26 11.53 -21.75
N ILE A 228 -0.45 11.70 -20.72
CA ILE A 228 0.44 12.84 -20.53
C ILE A 228 1.62 12.68 -21.48
N LYS A 229 1.86 13.70 -22.31
CA LYS A 229 2.98 13.73 -23.27
C LYS A 229 4.20 14.45 -22.72
N GLY A 230 4.02 15.17 -21.62
CA GLY A 230 5.03 15.92 -20.90
C GLY A 230 4.42 17.10 -20.15
N PHE A 231 5.22 17.75 -19.35
CA PHE A 231 4.84 18.99 -18.68
C PHE A 231 6.07 19.90 -18.50
N GLU A 232 5.82 21.16 -18.23
CA GLU A 232 6.82 22.16 -17.93
C GLU A 232 6.45 22.89 -16.63
N LEU A 233 7.43 23.19 -15.81
CA LEU A 233 7.23 24.01 -14.62
C LEU A 233 7.05 25.47 -15.05
N THR A 234 6.06 26.16 -14.48
CA THR A 234 5.84 27.59 -14.79
C THR A 234 6.79 28.50 -14.02
N GLY A 235 7.55 27.98 -13.07
CA GLY A 235 8.34 28.75 -12.11
C GLY A 235 7.51 29.42 -11.01
N GLN A 236 6.20 29.16 -10.95
CA GLN A 236 5.30 29.70 -9.93
C GLN A 236 4.87 28.59 -8.97
N SER A 237 4.82 28.87 -7.69
CA SER A 237 4.24 28.03 -6.67
C SER A 237 2.81 28.44 -6.35
N PHE A 238 2.03 27.52 -5.80
CA PHE A 238 0.68 27.79 -5.33
C PHE A 238 0.50 27.37 -3.87
N THR A 239 -0.43 28.06 -3.18
CA THR A 239 -0.85 27.63 -1.85
C THR A 239 -1.96 26.59 -2.00
N SER A 240 -1.79 25.44 -1.36
CA SER A 240 -2.79 24.36 -1.37
C SER A 240 -4.03 24.80 -0.60
N ASP A 241 -5.19 24.79 -1.29
CA ASP A 241 -6.49 25.11 -0.71
C ASP A 241 -7.01 23.92 0.12
N PRO A 242 -7.33 24.12 1.42
CA PRO A 242 -7.82 23.06 2.30
C PRO A 242 -9.12 22.42 1.80
N ASP A 243 -10.07 23.21 1.27
CA ASP A 243 -11.35 22.70 0.78
C ASP A 243 -11.16 21.79 -0.44
N THR A 244 -10.32 22.22 -1.38
CA THR A 244 -9.93 21.39 -2.53
C THR A 244 -9.27 20.09 -2.09
N ARG A 245 -8.38 20.14 -1.10
CA ARG A 245 -7.73 18.94 -0.54
C ARG A 245 -8.77 18.00 0.07
N ASN A 246 -9.68 18.51 0.88
CA ASN A 246 -10.75 17.73 1.51
C ASN A 246 -11.65 17.05 0.45
N ILE A 247 -11.99 17.75 -0.64
CA ILE A 247 -12.75 17.17 -1.76
C ILE A 247 -11.98 16.01 -2.38
N ILE A 248 -10.68 16.19 -2.66
CA ILE A 248 -9.83 15.15 -3.27
C ILE A 248 -9.69 13.95 -2.33
N GLU A 249 -9.55 14.16 -1.02
CA GLU A 249 -9.38 13.09 -0.04
C GLU A 249 -10.67 12.32 0.27
N SER A 250 -11.81 13.00 0.28
CA SER A 250 -13.11 12.40 0.56
C SER A 250 -13.75 11.70 -0.65
N THR A 251 -13.20 11.89 -1.85
CA THR A 251 -13.74 11.30 -3.09
C THR A 251 -13.06 9.97 -3.38
N ASP A 252 -13.83 8.88 -3.40
CA ASP A 252 -13.33 7.51 -3.68
C ASP A 252 -13.00 7.25 -5.17
N GLY A 253 -13.16 8.22 -6.06
CA GLY A 253 -13.00 8.08 -7.50
C GLY A 253 -12.17 9.18 -8.14
N ILE A 254 -12.31 9.31 -9.46
CA ILE A 254 -11.60 10.30 -10.28
C ILE A 254 -12.47 11.49 -10.69
N TRP A 255 -13.71 11.50 -10.25
CA TRP A 255 -14.70 12.55 -10.59
C TRP A 255 -14.89 13.43 -9.38
N PHE A 256 -14.38 14.63 -9.45
CA PHE A 256 -14.42 15.60 -8.38
C PHE A 256 -15.46 16.68 -8.69
N SER A 257 -16.27 17.04 -7.71
CA SER A 257 -17.21 18.16 -7.82
C SER A 257 -17.41 18.80 -6.46
N ARG A 258 -17.57 20.11 -6.46
CA ARG A 258 -17.98 20.88 -5.26
C ARG A 258 -19.47 20.70 -4.96
N SER A 259 -20.27 20.36 -5.98
CA SER A 259 -21.70 20.06 -5.89
C SER A 259 -21.98 18.77 -6.64
N GLY A 260 -22.38 17.72 -5.92
CA GLY A 260 -22.77 16.45 -6.53
C GLY A 260 -24.28 16.39 -6.78
N THR A 261 -24.67 15.60 -7.79
CA THR A 261 -26.08 15.25 -8.03
C THR A 261 -26.44 14.04 -7.21
N GLU A 262 -27.53 14.15 -6.44
CA GLU A 262 -28.08 13.03 -5.70
C GLU A 262 -28.82 12.08 -6.66
N VAL A 263 -28.50 10.81 -6.57
CA VAL A 263 -29.12 9.73 -7.34
C VAL A 263 -29.73 8.75 -6.39
N ILE A 264 -31.01 8.41 -6.62
CA ILE A 264 -31.72 7.35 -5.88
C ILE A 264 -31.95 6.18 -6.84
N LEU A 265 -31.52 5.00 -6.40
CA LEU A 265 -31.70 3.75 -7.11
C LEU A 265 -32.58 2.80 -6.29
N LYS A 266 -33.45 2.06 -6.97
CA LYS A 266 -34.11 0.89 -6.41
C LYS A 266 -33.30 -0.35 -6.82
N VAL A 267 -32.94 -1.17 -5.85
CA VAL A 267 -32.21 -2.43 -6.02
C VAL A 267 -33.17 -3.57 -5.68
N SER A 268 -33.37 -4.52 -6.58
CA SER A 268 -34.27 -5.67 -6.34
C SER A 268 -33.78 -6.55 -5.19
N GLN A 269 -34.69 -7.28 -4.56
CA GLN A 269 -34.42 -8.25 -3.50
C GLN A 269 -33.34 -9.27 -3.90
N GLU A 270 -33.36 -9.73 -5.16
CA GLU A 270 -32.47 -10.77 -5.68
C GLU A 270 -30.98 -10.39 -5.54
N VAL A 271 -30.66 -9.09 -5.68
CA VAL A 271 -29.28 -8.60 -5.63
C VAL A 271 -28.99 -7.72 -4.42
N ALA A 272 -29.96 -7.47 -3.54
CA ALA A 272 -29.83 -6.61 -2.37
C ALA A 272 -28.65 -7.01 -1.46
N GLN A 273 -28.41 -8.33 -1.30
CA GLN A 273 -27.31 -8.86 -0.48
C GLN A 273 -25.94 -8.35 -0.91
N TYR A 274 -25.69 -8.09 -2.20
CA TYR A 274 -24.42 -7.59 -2.70
C TYR A 274 -24.18 -6.15 -2.26
N PHE A 275 -25.24 -5.33 -2.20
CA PHE A 275 -25.21 -3.94 -1.76
C PHE A 275 -25.13 -3.80 -0.24
N HIS A 276 -25.61 -4.79 0.52
CA HIS A 276 -25.40 -4.88 1.96
C HIS A 276 -23.96 -5.28 2.30
N ARG A 277 -23.39 -6.25 1.57
CA ARG A 277 -22.07 -6.80 1.85
C ARG A 277 -20.95 -5.79 1.67
N ARG A 278 -21.05 -4.90 0.69
CA ARG A 278 -20.07 -3.86 0.40
C ARG A 278 -20.70 -2.71 -0.36
N LYS A 279 -20.06 -1.54 -0.29
CA LYS A 279 -20.42 -0.44 -1.19
C LYS A 279 -20.06 -0.84 -2.63
N ILE A 280 -21.06 -0.93 -3.49
CA ILE A 280 -20.89 -1.20 -4.93
C ILE A 280 -20.60 0.12 -5.67
N VAL A 281 -21.20 1.20 -5.17
CA VAL A 281 -21.04 2.56 -5.68
C VAL A 281 -20.39 3.40 -4.57
N ASP A 282 -19.45 4.25 -4.96
CA ASP A 282 -18.83 5.21 -4.05
C ASP A 282 -19.92 6.07 -3.39
N ASN A 283 -19.74 6.40 -2.11
CA ASN A 283 -20.70 7.16 -1.30
C ASN A 283 -22.11 6.55 -1.17
N GLN A 284 -22.25 5.24 -1.42
CA GLN A 284 -23.53 4.53 -1.26
C GLN A 284 -24.03 4.60 0.17
N THR A 285 -25.32 4.99 0.33
CA THR A 285 -26.07 4.93 1.58
C THR A 285 -27.38 4.21 1.35
N ILE A 286 -27.73 3.25 2.18
CA ILE A 286 -29.02 2.57 2.15
C ILE A 286 -30.02 3.49 2.87
N LEU A 287 -31.01 3.99 2.13
CA LEU A 287 -32.06 4.85 2.68
C LEU A 287 -33.12 4.06 3.42
N ARG A 288 -33.57 2.95 2.81
CA ARG A 288 -34.59 2.06 3.38
C ARG A 288 -34.57 0.68 2.74
N VAL A 289 -35.00 -0.29 3.50
CA VAL A 289 -35.35 -1.61 3.02
C VAL A 289 -36.87 -1.63 2.86
N LEU A 290 -37.37 -2.06 1.71
CA LEU A 290 -38.79 -2.16 1.42
C LEU A 290 -39.36 -3.52 1.92
N GLU A 291 -40.65 -3.62 2.02
CA GLU A 291 -41.35 -4.83 2.50
C GLU A 291 -41.04 -6.06 1.65
N ASP A 292 -40.82 -5.88 0.34
CA ASP A 292 -40.43 -6.91 -0.60
C ASP A 292 -38.93 -7.29 -0.52
N GLY A 293 -38.18 -6.73 0.44
CA GLY A 293 -36.73 -6.94 0.59
C GLY A 293 -35.87 -6.16 -0.40
N SER A 294 -36.44 -5.35 -1.28
CA SER A 294 -35.71 -4.47 -2.16
C SER A 294 -35.16 -3.25 -1.39
N LEU A 295 -34.13 -2.58 -1.94
CA LEU A 295 -33.48 -1.45 -1.31
C LEU A 295 -33.70 -0.17 -2.08
N HIS A 296 -33.89 0.93 -1.37
CA HIS A 296 -33.61 2.26 -1.91
C HIS A 296 -32.24 2.69 -1.43
N ILE A 297 -31.33 2.96 -2.38
CA ILE A 297 -29.99 3.48 -2.08
C ILE A 297 -29.83 4.88 -2.64
N LYS A 298 -29.09 5.68 -1.90
CA LYS A 298 -28.68 7.04 -2.29
C LYS A 298 -27.20 7.04 -2.63
N VAL A 299 -26.83 7.74 -3.67
CA VAL A 299 -25.48 7.98 -4.12
C VAL A 299 -25.34 9.44 -4.55
N THR A 300 -24.24 10.09 -4.24
CA THR A 300 -23.92 11.41 -4.77
C THR A 300 -22.85 11.29 -5.83
N VAL A 301 -23.11 11.76 -7.03
CA VAL A 301 -22.20 11.68 -8.17
C VAL A 301 -21.87 13.08 -8.72
N ALA A 302 -20.62 13.27 -9.14
CA ALA A 302 -20.18 14.48 -9.82
C ALA A 302 -20.63 14.49 -11.30
N ASP A 303 -20.76 13.30 -11.90
CA ASP A 303 -21.12 13.09 -13.31
C ASP A 303 -21.80 11.73 -13.45
N PHE A 304 -22.82 11.64 -14.31
CA PHE A 304 -23.55 10.39 -14.53
C PHE A 304 -22.69 9.27 -15.11
N ARG A 305 -21.57 9.60 -15.76
CA ARG A 305 -20.57 8.61 -16.21
C ARG A 305 -19.93 7.80 -15.08
N GLN A 306 -20.01 8.27 -13.83
CA GLN A 306 -19.58 7.49 -12.66
C GLN A 306 -20.49 6.29 -12.42
N ILE A 307 -21.79 6.47 -12.55
CA ILE A 307 -22.79 5.51 -12.11
C ILE A 307 -23.43 4.69 -13.23
N LEU A 308 -23.52 5.25 -14.43
CA LEU A 308 -24.13 4.57 -15.59
C LEU A 308 -23.53 3.17 -15.88
N PRO A 309 -22.19 2.97 -15.88
CA PRO A 309 -21.62 1.64 -16.09
C PRO A 309 -22.03 0.64 -15.02
N ILE A 310 -22.16 1.11 -13.78
CA ILE A 310 -22.55 0.27 -12.63
C ILE A 310 -24.01 -0.12 -12.76
N ILE A 311 -24.91 0.83 -13.08
CA ILE A 311 -26.33 0.54 -13.29
C ILE A 311 -26.49 -0.46 -14.44
N ARG A 312 -25.78 -0.27 -15.56
CA ARG A 312 -25.83 -1.19 -16.72
C ARG A 312 -25.42 -2.60 -16.38
N TYR A 313 -24.41 -2.76 -15.51
CA TYR A 313 -23.96 -4.08 -15.04
C TYR A 313 -25.05 -4.82 -14.24
N TRP A 314 -25.90 -4.07 -13.52
CA TRP A 314 -26.92 -4.63 -12.65
C TRP A 314 -28.33 -4.65 -13.26
N ILE A 315 -28.49 -4.29 -14.54
CA ILE A 315 -29.78 -4.42 -15.23
C ILE A 315 -30.19 -5.90 -15.31
N PRO A 316 -31.48 -6.24 -15.08
CA PRO A 316 -32.63 -5.37 -14.81
C PRO A 316 -32.80 -5.02 -13.31
N ASN A 317 -31.94 -5.50 -12.44
CA ASN A 317 -32.12 -5.50 -10.97
C ASN A 317 -31.89 -4.15 -10.29
N VAL A 318 -31.30 -3.19 -11.00
CA VAL A 318 -31.09 -1.82 -10.49
C VAL A 318 -31.80 -0.83 -11.41
N VAL A 319 -32.71 -0.06 -10.81
CA VAL A 319 -33.56 0.91 -11.53
C VAL A 319 -33.31 2.31 -10.96
N VAL A 320 -33.21 3.30 -11.86
CA VAL A 320 -33.08 4.72 -11.48
C VAL A 320 -34.44 5.24 -11.02
N VAL A 321 -34.52 5.66 -9.75
CA VAL A 321 -35.70 6.34 -9.18
C VAL A 321 -35.62 7.84 -9.45
N SER A 322 -34.48 8.44 -9.19
CA SER A 322 -34.20 9.85 -9.50
C SER A 322 -32.70 10.06 -9.77
N PRO A 323 -32.30 11.10 -10.50
CA PRO A 323 -33.12 12.09 -11.21
C PRO A 323 -33.61 11.56 -12.57
N ASP A 324 -34.65 12.21 -13.12
CA ASP A 324 -35.22 11.86 -14.42
C ASP A 324 -34.22 12.00 -15.59
N ALA A 325 -33.31 12.97 -15.50
CA ALA A 325 -32.26 13.17 -16.50
C ALA A 325 -31.37 11.90 -16.63
N LEU A 326 -30.96 11.28 -15.53
CA LEU A 326 -30.18 10.04 -15.56
C LEU A 326 -31.00 8.86 -16.13
N ARG A 327 -32.30 8.79 -15.78
CA ARG A 327 -33.21 7.78 -16.31
C ARG A 327 -33.35 7.92 -17.82
N ALA A 328 -33.55 9.13 -18.32
CA ALA A 328 -33.66 9.41 -19.75
C ALA A 328 -32.37 9.04 -20.50
N GLU A 329 -31.19 9.39 -19.98
CA GLU A 329 -29.89 9.05 -20.59
C GLU A 329 -29.68 7.53 -20.65
N LEU A 330 -29.99 6.82 -19.56
CA LEU A 330 -29.91 5.36 -19.52
C LEU A 330 -30.84 4.71 -20.54
N THR A 331 -32.13 5.14 -20.58
CA THR A 331 -33.14 4.61 -21.50
C THR A 331 -32.73 4.83 -22.95
N SER A 332 -32.29 6.04 -23.31
CA SER A 332 -31.80 6.36 -24.67
C SER A 332 -30.63 5.45 -25.07
N SER A 333 -29.69 5.25 -24.15
CA SER A 333 -28.51 4.37 -24.38
C SER A 333 -28.92 2.92 -24.62
N LEU A 334 -29.90 2.39 -23.86
CA LEU A 334 -30.41 1.02 -24.02
C LEU A 334 -31.20 0.85 -25.31
N GLN A 335 -32.03 1.82 -25.70
CA GLN A 335 -32.74 1.83 -26.96
C GLN A 335 -31.77 1.81 -28.15
N SER A 336 -30.71 2.64 -28.09
CA SER A 336 -29.66 2.64 -29.12
C SER A 336 -28.96 1.29 -29.23
N TYR A 337 -28.66 0.63 -28.10
CA TYR A 337 -28.11 -0.72 -28.09
C TYR A 337 -29.03 -1.73 -28.75
N LEU A 338 -30.32 -1.76 -28.39
CA LEU A 338 -31.30 -2.66 -28.96
C LEU A 338 -31.46 -2.47 -30.50
N GLN A 339 -31.44 -1.23 -30.97
CA GLN A 339 -31.47 -0.92 -32.40
C GLN A 339 -30.25 -1.46 -33.16
N GLN A 340 -29.05 -1.38 -32.50
CA GLN A 340 -27.82 -1.92 -33.10
C GLN A 340 -27.87 -3.45 -33.19
N VAL A 341 -28.35 -4.13 -32.13
CA VAL A 341 -28.52 -5.59 -32.13
C VAL A 341 -29.51 -6.03 -33.19
N ALA A 342 -30.64 -5.34 -33.30
CA ALA A 342 -31.65 -5.64 -34.35
C ALA A 342 -31.08 -5.51 -35.77
N LYS A 343 -30.24 -4.53 -36.04
CA LYS A 343 -29.58 -4.35 -37.35
C LYS A 343 -28.52 -5.41 -37.67
N GLN A 344 -27.94 -6.07 -36.66
CA GLN A 344 -26.97 -7.15 -36.88
C GLN A 344 -27.65 -8.51 -37.11
N SER A 345 -28.90 -8.61 -36.76
CA SER A 345 -29.70 -9.85 -36.92
C SER A 345 -30.43 -9.92 -38.28
N THR A 346 -30.29 -8.87 -39.09
CA THR A 346 -30.82 -8.80 -40.48
C THR A 346 -29.64 -8.87 -41.45
#